data_e8af4c4ea89265425aebc6c8bfd7469b
#
_entry.id   e8af4c4ea89265425aebc6c8bfd7469b
#
_cell.length_a   1.000
_cell.length_b   1.000
_cell.length_c   1.000
_cell.angle_alpha   90.00
_cell.angle_beta   90.00
_cell.angle_gamma   90.00
#
_symmetry.space_group_name_H-M   'P 1'
#
loop_
_entity.id
_entity.type
_entity.pdbx_description
1 polymer ?
#
loop_
_entity_poly.entity_id
_entity_poly.type
_entity_poly.pdbx_seq_one_letter_code
_entity_poly.pdbx_strand_id
1 'polypeptide(L)'
;MKLKNLIQAPPNETYIKNSSPLVTALLIVAGILYYPTQGYGSIIALAIALIVLVGQKMLLTQTNKDFADMYRSKQQFTKTQNQEYLQFIQLRARQIQTDNKVLSKKGKAELEALLNYVESELGEKKPHYKAIFSDIDGTLLNSEHKITPATEQAIKAVIAKGVPFIPVSARPPYAITPYTNQLDTQQAIICYSGALILDKNLTALYSVILEQDDLLQLNTLLNDFNHLSINYYSGLDWFSNDLDNYWTMQESDITGLTAKPVPDSLTEVHKILVMGEAAEIQTLEQKLKQTLSQLSIHRSKDEYLEIMNKAATKAKAIRFMENHLNINAQDVIAFGDNFNDLDMLQYAGLSIAMGNASDEIKRAAKEVTASNNEDGIALVLNRIFSREIG
;
A
#
# COMPACT_ATOMS: atom_id res chain seq x y z
N MET A 1 17.89 -42.23 4.36
CA MET A 1 16.79 -41.58 5.04
C MET A 1 15.58 -42.48 4.97
N LYS A 2 15.07 -43.01 6.11
CA LYS A 2 14.09 -44.10 6.12
C LYS A 2 12.73 -43.59 5.67
N LEU A 3 12.14 -44.22 4.63
CA LEU A 3 10.81 -43.94 4.05
C LEU A 3 9.66 -43.88 5.07
N LYS A 4 9.84 -44.36 6.29
CA LYS A 4 8.83 -44.38 7.36
C LYS A 4 8.49 -43.01 7.95
N ASN A 5 9.36 -41.98 7.81
CA ASN A 5 9.13 -40.64 8.38
C ASN A 5 8.35 -39.69 7.47
N LEU A 6 7.99 -40.16 6.26
CA LEU A 6 7.25 -39.33 5.26
C LEU A 6 5.72 -39.58 5.34
N ILE A 7 5.22 -40.51 6.16
CA ILE A 7 3.85 -41.02 6.00
C ILE A 7 2.97 -40.81 7.24
N GLN A 8 3.46 -40.31 8.35
CA GLN A 8 2.60 -40.12 9.53
C GLN A 8 2.17 -38.66 9.62
N ALA A 9 0.86 -38.44 9.41
CA ALA A 9 0.22 -37.23 9.93
C ALA A 9 0.51 -37.16 11.45
N PRO A 10 0.92 -36.00 11.97
CA PRO A 10 1.17 -35.88 13.41
C PRO A 10 -0.09 -36.26 14.21
N PRO A 11 0.07 -36.77 15.43
CA PRO A 11 -1.06 -37.23 16.22
C PRO A 11 -2.11 -36.15 16.43
N ASN A 12 -3.37 -36.52 16.29
CA ASN A 12 -4.59 -35.75 16.16
C ASN A 12 -4.92 -34.73 17.30
N GLU A 13 -4.17 -34.70 18.37
CA GLU A 13 -4.63 -34.10 19.64
C GLU A 13 -4.29 -32.60 19.79
N THR A 14 -3.65 -31.94 18.82
CA THR A 14 -2.98 -30.67 19.12
C THR A 14 -3.18 -29.54 18.13
N TYR A 15 -4.01 -29.69 17.09
CA TYR A 15 -4.18 -28.61 16.08
C TYR A 15 -5.06 -27.45 16.54
N ILE A 16 -5.97 -27.68 17.50
CA ILE A 16 -6.78 -26.61 18.09
C ILE A 16 -6.45 -26.43 19.58
N LYS A 17 -6.75 -25.24 20.09
CA LYS A 17 -6.61 -24.93 21.53
C LYS A 17 -7.54 -25.81 22.35
N ASN A 18 -7.05 -26.30 23.49
CA ASN A 18 -7.85 -27.08 24.42
C ASN A 18 -8.85 -26.20 25.17
N SER A 19 -10.15 -26.55 25.15
CA SER A 19 -11.19 -25.84 25.88
C SER A 19 -11.50 -26.48 27.26
N SER A 20 -10.80 -27.55 27.66
CA SER A 20 -11.01 -28.18 28.94
C SER A 20 -10.99 -27.22 30.14
N PRO A 21 -10.09 -26.22 30.23
CA PRO A 21 -10.12 -25.25 31.32
C PRO A 21 -11.41 -24.45 31.40
N LEU A 22 -11.96 -24.06 30.24
CA LEU A 22 -13.24 -23.34 30.15
C LEU A 22 -14.41 -24.22 30.60
N VAL A 23 -14.43 -25.46 30.15
CA VAL A 23 -15.46 -26.42 30.53
C VAL A 23 -15.40 -26.70 32.02
N THR A 24 -14.21 -26.93 32.60
CA THR A 24 -14.02 -27.10 34.04
C THR A 24 -14.53 -25.89 34.84
N ALA A 25 -14.21 -24.65 34.40
CA ALA A 25 -14.71 -23.46 35.03
C ALA A 25 -16.24 -23.37 35.00
N LEU A 26 -16.88 -23.73 33.87
CA LEU A 26 -18.34 -23.76 33.76
C LEU A 26 -18.99 -24.80 34.66
N LEU A 27 -18.36 -25.98 34.85
CA LEU A 27 -18.83 -26.99 35.79
C LEU A 27 -18.75 -26.52 37.26
N ILE A 28 -17.67 -25.82 37.64
CA ILE A 28 -17.53 -25.21 38.95
C ILE A 28 -18.62 -24.13 39.16
N VAL A 29 -18.83 -23.25 38.19
CA VAL A 29 -19.88 -22.23 38.23
C VAL A 29 -21.26 -22.87 38.34
N ALA A 30 -21.53 -23.96 37.63
CA ALA A 30 -22.79 -24.71 37.75
C ALA A 30 -23.02 -25.18 39.20
N GLY A 31 -21.98 -25.71 39.87
CA GLY A 31 -22.06 -26.10 41.29
C GLY A 31 -22.38 -24.93 42.22
N ILE A 32 -21.70 -23.81 42.04
CA ILE A 32 -21.90 -22.60 42.85
C ILE A 32 -23.32 -22.02 42.67
N LEU A 33 -23.84 -22.02 41.45
CA LEU A 33 -25.15 -21.42 41.13
C LEU A 33 -26.33 -22.33 41.52
N TYR A 34 -26.11 -23.57 41.94
CA TYR A 34 -27.18 -24.52 42.23
C TYR A 34 -28.16 -24.04 43.32
N TYR A 35 -27.65 -23.70 44.48
CA TYR A 35 -28.48 -23.22 45.60
C TYR A 35 -29.08 -21.85 45.40
N PRO A 36 -28.29 -20.80 45.00
CA PRO A 36 -28.84 -19.44 44.88
C PRO A 36 -29.91 -19.30 43.80
N THR A 37 -29.92 -20.14 42.76
CA THR A 37 -30.85 -20.04 41.65
C THR A 37 -31.84 -21.19 41.57
N GLN A 38 -31.98 -22.00 42.64
CA GLN A 38 -32.85 -23.17 42.66
C GLN A 38 -32.62 -24.14 41.49
N GLY A 39 -31.34 -24.23 41.04
CA GLY A 39 -30.92 -25.08 39.93
C GLY A 39 -30.97 -24.46 38.54
N TYR A 40 -31.69 -23.36 38.28
CA TYR A 40 -31.78 -22.78 36.95
C TYR A 40 -30.42 -22.27 36.42
N GLY A 41 -29.61 -21.63 37.25
CA GLY A 41 -28.27 -21.17 36.86
C GLY A 41 -27.34 -22.34 36.54
N SER A 42 -27.47 -23.45 37.21
CA SER A 42 -26.69 -24.71 36.93
C SER A 42 -27.05 -25.28 35.57
N ILE A 43 -28.35 -25.33 35.22
CA ILE A 43 -28.81 -25.85 33.93
C ILE A 43 -28.22 -24.97 32.77
N ILE A 44 -28.23 -23.66 32.92
CA ILE A 44 -27.66 -22.75 31.90
C ILE A 44 -26.16 -22.99 31.77
N ALA A 45 -25.42 -23.03 32.88
CA ALA A 45 -23.96 -23.26 32.85
C ALA A 45 -23.59 -24.62 32.22
N LEU A 46 -24.34 -25.66 32.54
CA LEU A 46 -24.17 -27.01 31.94
C LEU A 46 -24.51 -27.03 30.45
N ALA A 47 -25.56 -26.32 30.02
CA ALA A 47 -25.92 -26.19 28.62
C ALA A 47 -24.81 -25.50 27.83
N ILE A 48 -24.23 -24.39 28.37
CA ILE A 48 -23.09 -23.71 27.75
C ILE A 48 -21.87 -24.64 27.68
N ALA A 49 -21.56 -25.37 28.75
CA ALA A 49 -20.45 -26.32 28.78
C ALA A 49 -20.62 -27.44 27.69
N LEU A 50 -21.84 -27.94 27.52
CA LEU A 50 -22.15 -28.88 26.47
C LEU A 50 -21.96 -28.33 25.06
N ILE A 51 -22.43 -27.11 24.81
CA ILE A 51 -22.24 -26.42 23.54
C ILE A 51 -20.73 -26.23 23.23
N VAL A 52 -19.94 -25.84 24.23
CA VAL A 52 -18.48 -25.70 24.08
C VAL A 52 -17.82 -27.05 23.75
N LEU A 53 -18.20 -28.14 24.42
CA LEU A 53 -17.68 -29.47 24.15
C LEU A 53 -18.03 -29.98 22.76
N VAL A 54 -19.30 -29.82 22.35
CA VAL A 54 -19.75 -30.22 21.00
C VAL A 54 -19.06 -29.40 19.94
N GLY A 55 -19.00 -28.07 20.10
CA GLY A 55 -18.31 -27.14 19.20
C GLY A 55 -16.82 -27.49 19.07
N GLN A 56 -16.14 -27.77 20.19
CA GLN A 56 -14.74 -28.21 20.16
C GLN A 56 -14.56 -29.53 19.39
N LYS A 57 -15.43 -30.51 19.62
CA LYS A 57 -15.35 -31.77 18.91
C LYS A 57 -15.56 -31.61 17.41
N MET A 58 -16.50 -30.79 16.99
CA MET A 58 -16.74 -30.51 15.57
C MET A 58 -15.53 -29.83 14.94
N LEU A 59 -15.01 -28.74 15.57
CA LEU A 59 -13.82 -28.03 15.09
C LEU A 59 -12.59 -28.95 15.02
N LEU A 60 -12.37 -29.81 16.02
CA LEU A 60 -11.27 -30.77 16.03
C LEU A 60 -11.38 -31.77 14.87
N THR A 61 -12.58 -32.31 14.66
CA THR A 61 -12.83 -33.26 13.56
C THR A 61 -12.59 -32.59 12.20
N GLN A 62 -13.11 -31.39 12.00
CA GLN A 62 -12.93 -30.66 10.75
C GLN A 62 -11.46 -30.30 10.50
N THR A 63 -10.78 -29.74 11.50
CA THR A 63 -9.37 -29.36 11.39
C THR A 63 -8.47 -30.57 11.12
N ASN A 64 -8.70 -31.70 11.81
CA ASN A 64 -7.95 -32.95 11.57
C ASN A 64 -8.16 -33.48 10.15
N LYS A 65 -9.40 -33.39 9.63
CA LYS A 65 -9.70 -33.75 8.24
C LYS A 65 -8.95 -32.88 7.27
N ASP A 66 -8.97 -31.56 7.48
CA ASP A 66 -8.30 -30.59 6.62
C ASP A 66 -6.80 -30.82 6.55
N PHE A 67 -6.15 -31.05 7.70
CA PHE A 67 -4.73 -31.42 7.74
C PHE A 67 -4.45 -32.75 7.06
N ALA A 68 -5.29 -33.74 7.29
CA ALA A 68 -5.14 -35.06 6.65
C ALA A 68 -5.24 -34.96 5.12
N ASP A 69 -6.18 -34.18 4.61
CA ASP A 69 -6.36 -33.94 3.17
C ASP A 69 -5.18 -33.19 2.56
N MET A 70 -4.64 -32.18 3.25
CA MET A 70 -3.42 -31.48 2.80
C MET A 70 -2.19 -32.40 2.78
N TYR A 71 -2.02 -33.27 3.79
CA TYR A 71 -0.91 -34.23 3.78
C TYR A 71 -1.08 -35.33 2.71
N ARG A 72 -2.31 -35.76 2.42
CA ARG A 72 -2.58 -36.65 1.27
C ARG A 72 -2.23 -35.99 -0.05
N SER A 73 -2.61 -34.73 -0.22
CA SER A 73 -2.27 -33.93 -1.42
C SER A 73 -0.76 -33.78 -1.56
N LYS A 74 -0.04 -33.54 -0.47
CA LYS A 74 1.43 -33.54 -0.45
C LYS A 74 2.02 -34.88 -0.95
N GLN A 75 1.48 -36.00 -0.48
CA GLN A 75 1.92 -37.33 -0.93
C GLN A 75 1.60 -37.58 -2.41
N GLN A 76 0.43 -37.16 -2.88
CA GLN A 76 0.04 -37.28 -4.29
C GLN A 76 0.93 -36.44 -5.19
N PHE A 77 1.23 -35.20 -4.79
CA PHE A 77 2.18 -34.38 -5.52
C PHE A 77 3.56 -35.03 -5.65
N THR A 78 4.10 -35.61 -4.56
CA THR A 78 5.39 -36.30 -4.60
C THR A 78 5.40 -37.47 -5.60
N LYS A 79 4.23 -38.15 -5.81
CA LYS A 79 4.10 -39.25 -6.75
C LYS A 79 3.83 -38.85 -8.18
N THR A 80 3.04 -37.81 -8.39
CA THR A 80 2.47 -37.48 -9.70
C THR A 80 3.04 -36.20 -10.31
N GLN A 81 3.69 -35.36 -9.50
CA GLN A 81 4.17 -34.01 -9.86
C GLN A 81 3.05 -33.08 -10.40
N ASN A 82 1.76 -33.40 -10.12
CA ASN A 82 0.65 -32.57 -10.53
C ASN A 82 0.50 -31.36 -9.57
N GLN A 83 0.66 -30.16 -10.11
CA GLN A 83 0.62 -28.90 -9.37
C GLN A 83 -0.74 -28.59 -8.72
N GLU A 84 -1.83 -29.18 -9.20
CA GLU A 84 -3.16 -29.00 -8.57
C GLU A 84 -3.17 -29.41 -7.10
N TYR A 85 -2.36 -30.39 -6.71
CA TYR A 85 -2.23 -30.81 -5.31
C TYR A 85 -1.56 -29.73 -4.45
N LEU A 86 -0.59 -29.00 -4.99
CA LEU A 86 0.04 -27.87 -4.30
C LEU A 86 -0.92 -26.70 -4.16
N GLN A 87 -1.66 -26.38 -5.23
CA GLN A 87 -2.70 -25.34 -5.22
C GLN A 87 -3.80 -25.65 -4.18
N PHE A 88 -4.22 -26.91 -4.08
CA PHE A 88 -5.17 -27.33 -3.05
C PHE A 88 -4.64 -27.08 -1.63
N ILE A 89 -3.37 -27.46 -1.36
CA ILE A 89 -2.74 -27.24 -0.05
C ILE A 89 -2.70 -25.74 0.25
N GLN A 90 -2.27 -24.92 -0.70
CA GLN A 90 -2.16 -23.48 -0.55
C GLN A 90 -3.52 -22.83 -0.23
N LEU A 91 -4.55 -23.15 -1.02
CA LEU A 91 -5.90 -22.62 -0.84
C LEU A 91 -6.47 -23.01 0.52
N ARG A 92 -6.35 -24.31 0.88
CA ARG A 92 -6.91 -24.83 2.14
C ARG A 92 -6.18 -24.27 3.36
N ALA A 93 -4.85 -24.17 3.29
CA ALA A 93 -4.05 -23.58 4.35
C ALA A 93 -4.41 -22.11 4.59
N ARG A 94 -4.56 -21.31 3.53
CA ARG A 94 -4.99 -19.89 3.63
C ARG A 94 -6.40 -19.77 4.23
N GLN A 95 -7.36 -20.60 3.82
CA GLN A 95 -8.69 -20.63 4.42
C GLN A 95 -8.63 -20.90 5.93
N ILE A 96 -7.85 -21.91 6.36
CA ILE A 96 -7.69 -22.20 7.78
C ILE A 96 -7.06 -21.05 8.55
N GLN A 97 -6.09 -20.33 7.97
CA GLN A 97 -5.50 -19.13 8.59
C GLN A 97 -6.53 -18.01 8.80
N THR A 98 -7.40 -17.80 7.82
CA THR A 98 -8.42 -16.74 7.86
C THR A 98 -9.55 -17.07 8.81
N ASP A 99 -10.07 -18.33 8.73
CA ASP A 99 -11.32 -18.70 9.38
C ASP A 99 -11.13 -19.27 10.79
N ASN A 100 -9.94 -19.80 11.13
CA ASN A 100 -9.72 -20.54 12.37
C ASN A 100 -8.89 -19.79 13.41
N LYS A 101 -9.57 -19.00 14.25
CA LYS A 101 -8.96 -18.25 15.38
C LYS A 101 -8.55 -19.15 16.57
N VAL A 102 -8.90 -20.44 16.55
CA VAL A 102 -8.68 -21.36 17.67
C VAL A 102 -7.53 -22.35 17.44
N LEU A 103 -6.75 -22.19 16.36
CA LEU A 103 -5.55 -23.01 16.15
C LEU A 103 -4.59 -22.94 17.32
N SER A 104 -4.05 -24.10 17.71
CA SER A 104 -2.96 -24.20 18.68
C SER A 104 -1.64 -23.68 18.10
N LYS A 105 -0.64 -23.43 18.95
CA LYS A 105 0.71 -23.10 18.49
C LYS A 105 1.26 -24.14 17.50
N LYS A 106 1.02 -25.45 17.79
CA LYS A 106 1.42 -26.55 16.92
C LYS A 106 0.64 -26.54 15.60
N GLY A 107 -0.68 -26.32 15.63
CA GLY A 107 -1.49 -26.21 14.41
C GLY A 107 -1.01 -25.09 13.50
N LYS A 108 -0.61 -23.95 14.05
CA LYS A 108 -0.04 -22.83 13.30
C LYS A 108 1.31 -23.20 12.67
N ALA A 109 2.20 -23.84 13.43
CA ALA A 109 3.52 -24.26 12.95
C ALA A 109 3.43 -25.30 11.83
N GLU A 110 2.52 -26.30 11.96
CA GLU A 110 2.28 -27.30 10.91
C GLU A 110 1.70 -26.68 9.64
N LEU A 111 0.78 -25.70 9.79
CA LEU A 111 0.21 -24.99 8.65
C LEU A 111 1.27 -24.19 7.92
N GLU A 112 2.13 -23.51 8.67
CA GLU A 112 3.28 -22.77 8.13
C GLU A 112 4.26 -23.69 7.41
N ALA A 113 4.57 -24.87 7.99
CA ALA A 113 5.41 -25.87 7.36
C ALA A 113 4.84 -26.41 6.03
N LEU A 114 3.52 -26.59 5.94
CA LEU A 114 2.85 -26.99 4.70
C LEU A 114 2.89 -25.87 3.64
N LEU A 115 2.70 -24.61 4.04
CA LEU A 115 2.82 -23.46 3.12
C LEU A 115 4.26 -23.29 2.62
N ASN A 116 5.25 -23.38 3.50
CA ASN A 116 6.67 -23.31 3.12
C ASN A 116 7.06 -24.46 2.17
N TYR A 117 6.49 -25.67 2.38
CA TYR A 117 6.68 -26.77 1.45
C TYR A 117 6.09 -26.48 0.08
N VAL A 118 4.85 -25.97 0.01
CA VAL A 118 4.23 -25.57 -1.26
C VAL A 118 5.06 -24.49 -1.97
N GLU A 119 5.51 -23.48 -1.24
CA GLU A 119 6.36 -22.41 -1.79
C GLU A 119 7.68 -22.97 -2.34
N SER A 120 8.30 -23.94 -1.67
CA SER A 120 9.55 -24.55 -2.13
C SER A 120 9.37 -25.39 -3.41
N GLU A 121 8.22 -26.08 -3.56
CA GLU A 121 7.96 -26.98 -4.69
C GLU A 121 7.40 -26.24 -5.93
N LEU A 122 6.59 -25.20 -5.71
CA LEU A 122 6.09 -24.37 -6.81
C LEU A 122 7.21 -23.53 -7.46
N GLY A 123 8.37 -23.48 -6.80
CA GLY A 123 9.46 -22.62 -7.26
C GLY A 123 9.06 -21.13 -7.25
N GLU A 124 7.96 -20.79 -6.57
CA GLU A 124 7.65 -19.41 -6.23
C GLU A 124 8.77 -18.91 -5.32
N LYS A 125 9.82 -18.37 -5.94
CA LYS A 125 10.72 -17.47 -5.24
C LYS A 125 9.79 -16.50 -4.52
N LYS A 126 9.89 -16.41 -3.18
CA LYS A 126 9.30 -15.27 -2.44
C LYS A 126 9.54 -14.06 -3.29
N PRO A 127 8.53 -13.28 -3.65
CA PRO A 127 8.76 -12.14 -4.50
C PRO A 127 9.83 -11.29 -3.83
N HIS A 128 11.02 -11.31 -4.44
CA HIS A 128 12.16 -10.52 -3.96
C HIS A 128 11.96 -9.13 -4.54
N TYR A 129 11.21 -8.32 -3.79
CA TYR A 129 10.97 -6.94 -4.21
C TYR A 129 12.27 -6.16 -4.21
N LYS A 130 12.52 -5.46 -5.31
CA LYS A 130 13.78 -4.77 -5.58
C LYS A 130 13.65 -3.25 -5.54
N ALA A 131 12.43 -2.72 -5.51
CA ALA A 131 12.18 -1.30 -5.35
C ALA A 131 10.82 -1.05 -4.69
N ILE A 132 10.74 0.06 -3.95
CA ILE A 132 9.53 0.55 -3.30
C ILE A 132 9.24 1.96 -3.81
N PHE A 133 8.03 2.18 -4.28
CA PHE A 133 7.52 3.49 -4.67
C PHE A 133 6.39 3.87 -3.72
N SER A 134 6.41 5.08 -3.21
CA SER A 134 5.41 5.53 -2.25
C SER A 134 4.93 6.93 -2.59
N ASP A 135 3.61 7.11 -2.63
CA ASP A 135 3.06 8.44 -2.52
C ASP A 135 3.44 9.07 -1.17
N ILE A 136 3.33 10.39 -1.08
CA ILE A 136 3.75 11.17 0.10
C ILE A 136 2.53 11.56 0.94
N ASP A 137 1.59 12.31 0.38
CA ASP A 137 0.49 12.92 1.12
C ASP A 137 -0.64 11.92 1.36
N GLY A 138 -0.95 11.63 2.62
CA GLY A 138 -1.93 10.58 2.96
C GLY A 138 -1.38 9.16 2.91
N THR A 139 -0.13 8.98 2.50
CA THR A 139 0.54 7.68 2.40
C THR A 139 1.79 7.61 3.30
N LEU A 140 2.86 8.30 2.92
CA LEU A 140 4.11 8.35 3.71
C LEU A 140 3.97 9.24 4.95
N LEU A 141 3.25 10.35 4.80
CA LEU A 141 3.03 11.33 5.85
C LEU A 141 1.71 11.07 6.60
N ASN A 142 1.76 11.20 7.91
CA ASN A 142 0.56 11.21 8.75
C ASN A 142 -0.23 12.53 8.60
N SER A 143 -1.35 12.68 9.31
CA SER A 143 -2.19 13.89 9.29
C SER A 143 -1.52 15.14 9.86
N GLU A 144 -0.35 14.99 10.52
CA GLU A 144 0.49 16.11 10.96
C GLU A 144 1.59 16.46 9.95
N HIS A 145 1.54 15.91 8.74
CA HIS A 145 2.55 16.05 7.69
C HIS A 145 3.95 15.60 8.12
N LYS A 146 4.05 14.54 8.93
CA LYS A 146 5.31 13.98 9.42
C LYS A 146 5.44 12.50 9.09
N ILE A 147 6.66 12.03 8.88
CA ILE A 147 6.99 10.60 8.86
C ILE A 147 7.07 10.14 10.33
N THR A 148 6.32 9.12 10.69
CA THR A 148 6.38 8.58 12.05
C THR A 148 7.69 7.84 12.29
N PRO A 149 8.19 7.75 13.54
CA PRO A 149 9.42 7.04 13.86
C PRO A 149 9.41 5.57 13.44
N ALA A 150 8.25 4.89 13.53
CA ALA A 150 8.12 3.48 13.13
C ALA A 150 8.24 3.33 11.61
N THR A 151 7.60 4.21 10.84
CA THR A 151 7.69 4.23 9.37
C THR A 151 9.10 4.58 8.91
N GLU A 152 9.74 5.58 9.52
CA GLU A 152 11.13 5.94 9.23
C GLU A 152 12.09 4.76 9.48
N GLN A 153 11.97 4.11 10.63
CA GLN A 153 12.82 2.96 10.99
C GLN A 153 12.64 1.79 10.00
N ALA A 154 11.39 1.48 9.63
CA ALA A 154 11.09 0.40 8.69
C ALA A 154 11.67 0.67 7.30
N ILE A 155 11.53 1.91 6.79
CA ILE A 155 12.08 2.31 5.49
C ILE A 155 13.60 2.25 5.50
N LYS A 156 14.26 2.83 6.52
CA LYS A 156 15.72 2.77 6.66
C LYS A 156 16.26 1.34 6.74
N ALA A 157 15.55 0.44 7.43
CA ALA A 157 15.91 -0.97 7.51
C ALA A 157 15.85 -1.67 6.14
N VAL A 158 14.92 -1.30 5.28
CA VAL A 158 14.78 -1.84 3.92
C VAL A 158 15.85 -1.25 3.00
N ILE A 159 16.13 0.06 3.09
CA ILE A 159 17.21 0.72 2.36
C ILE A 159 18.56 0.08 2.70
N ALA A 160 18.82 -0.22 3.98
CA ALA A 160 20.03 -0.91 4.42
C ALA A 160 20.20 -2.32 3.84
N LYS A 161 19.11 -2.96 3.38
CA LYS A 161 19.13 -4.23 2.64
C LYS A 161 19.34 -4.07 1.14
N GLY A 162 19.58 -2.85 0.66
CA GLY A 162 19.81 -2.53 -0.74
C GLY A 162 18.56 -2.38 -1.59
N VAL A 163 17.37 -2.29 -0.98
CA VAL A 163 16.11 -2.04 -1.68
C VAL A 163 15.81 -0.54 -1.67
N PRO A 164 15.83 0.16 -2.82
CA PRO A 164 15.57 1.58 -2.89
C PRO A 164 14.13 1.91 -2.52
N PHE A 165 13.97 3.00 -1.76
CA PHE A 165 12.69 3.64 -1.47
C PHE A 165 12.61 4.97 -2.23
N ILE A 166 11.63 5.09 -3.14
CA ILE A 166 11.50 6.19 -4.10
C ILE A 166 10.17 6.89 -3.87
N PRO A 167 10.18 8.14 -3.38
CA PRO A 167 8.97 8.95 -3.26
C PRO A 167 8.39 9.32 -4.64
N VAL A 168 7.07 9.29 -4.75
CA VAL A 168 6.30 9.64 -5.96
C VAL A 168 5.20 10.63 -5.60
N SER A 169 5.33 11.89 -5.99
CA SER A 169 4.39 12.92 -5.53
C SER A 169 4.01 13.93 -6.60
N ALA A 170 2.87 14.60 -6.41
CA ALA A 170 2.50 15.79 -7.17
C ALA A 170 3.28 17.05 -6.76
N ARG A 171 4.06 16.96 -5.69
CA ARG A 171 4.86 18.06 -5.13
C ARG A 171 6.02 18.46 -6.03
N PRO A 172 6.51 19.73 -5.94
CA PRO A 172 7.77 20.14 -6.53
C PRO A 172 8.97 19.51 -5.80
N PRO A 173 10.15 19.42 -6.45
CA PRO A 173 11.32 18.73 -5.92
C PRO A 173 11.72 19.15 -4.50
N TYR A 174 11.84 20.45 -4.25
CA TYR A 174 12.25 20.96 -2.94
C TYR A 174 11.23 20.71 -1.81
N ALA A 175 9.96 20.43 -2.14
CA ALA A 175 8.95 20.01 -1.16
C ALA A 175 9.00 18.49 -0.86
N ILE A 176 9.84 17.73 -1.58
CA ILE A 176 10.10 16.30 -1.36
C ILE A 176 11.43 16.08 -0.64
N THR A 177 12.46 16.88 -0.96
CA THR A 177 13.82 16.69 -0.44
C THR A 177 13.95 16.67 1.09
N PRO A 178 13.17 17.38 1.92
CA PRO A 178 13.23 17.22 3.36
C PRO A 178 12.96 15.81 3.83
N TYR A 179 12.02 15.10 3.19
CA TYR A 179 11.67 13.72 3.54
C TYR A 179 12.70 12.72 3.06
N THR A 180 13.28 12.91 1.87
CA THR A 180 14.38 12.05 1.40
C THR A 180 15.62 12.20 2.26
N ASN A 181 15.91 13.40 2.74
CA ASN A 181 17.00 13.64 3.68
C ASN A 181 16.73 12.96 5.04
N GLN A 182 15.52 13.05 5.56
CA GLN A 182 15.12 12.37 6.81
C GLN A 182 15.28 10.85 6.69
N LEU A 183 14.88 10.28 5.55
CA LEU A 183 14.94 8.83 5.28
C LEU A 183 16.35 8.36 4.87
N ASP A 184 17.29 9.28 4.60
CA ASP A 184 18.60 9.01 4.03
C ASP A 184 18.53 8.21 2.72
N THR A 185 17.52 8.54 1.88
CA THR A 185 17.43 7.91 0.57
C THR A 185 18.44 8.52 -0.38
N GLN A 186 19.29 7.69 -0.98
CA GLN A 186 20.28 8.09 -1.99
C GLN A 186 19.77 7.79 -3.41
N GLN A 187 18.48 7.85 -3.62
CA GLN A 187 17.80 7.43 -4.85
C GLN A 187 17.13 8.60 -5.56
N ALA A 188 16.48 8.29 -6.66
CA ALA A 188 15.67 9.24 -7.41
C ALA A 188 14.43 9.67 -6.62
N ILE A 189 13.90 10.84 -7.00
CA ILE A 189 12.57 11.33 -6.60
C ILE A 189 11.71 11.52 -7.85
N ILE A 190 10.42 11.22 -7.73
CA ILE A 190 9.45 11.41 -8.79
C ILE A 190 8.52 12.55 -8.39
N CYS A 191 8.60 13.64 -9.14
CA CYS A 191 7.92 14.90 -8.88
C CYS A 191 6.80 15.14 -9.88
N TYR A 192 5.89 16.08 -9.57
CA TYR A 192 4.82 16.53 -10.49
C TYR A 192 4.04 15.34 -11.07
N SER A 193 3.62 14.40 -10.19
CA SER A 193 2.86 13.18 -10.57
C SER A 193 3.50 12.36 -11.69
N GLY A 194 4.85 12.40 -11.80
CA GLY A 194 5.59 11.65 -12.82
C GLY A 194 6.07 12.48 -14.02
N ALA A 195 5.85 13.81 -14.02
CA ALA A 195 6.37 14.66 -15.08
C ALA A 195 7.90 14.86 -15.00
N LEU A 196 8.49 14.75 -13.82
CA LEU A 196 9.93 14.96 -13.62
C LEU A 196 10.48 13.88 -12.67
N ILE A 197 11.57 13.23 -13.09
CA ILE A 197 12.35 12.33 -12.26
C ILE A 197 13.75 12.92 -12.10
N LEU A 198 14.17 13.12 -10.89
CA LEU A 198 15.49 13.63 -10.54
C LEU A 198 16.31 12.57 -9.82
N ASP A 199 17.60 12.52 -10.08
CA ASP A 199 18.55 11.73 -9.29
C ASP A 199 18.81 12.37 -7.91
N LYS A 200 19.66 11.73 -7.11
CA LYS A 200 20.04 12.23 -5.78
C LYS A 200 20.73 13.59 -5.79
N ASN A 201 21.28 14.03 -6.94
CA ASN A 201 21.94 15.32 -7.11
C ASN A 201 20.98 16.37 -7.73
N LEU A 202 19.70 16.04 -7.81
CA LEU A 202 18.66 16.83 -8.47
C LEU A 202 18.91 17.05 -9.97
N THR A 203 19.62 16.13 -10.63
CA THR A 203 19.78 16.12 -12.09
C THR A 203 18.63 15.35 -12.72
N ALA A 204 18.05 15.89 -13.80
CA ALA A 204 16.92 15.28 -14.47
C ALA A 204 17.32 13.97 -15.17
N LEU A 205 16.66 12.89 -14.79
CA LEU A 205 16.72 11.57 -15.45
C LEU A 205 15.62 11.41 -16.50
N TYR A 206 14.46 12.02 -16.26
CA TYR A 206 13.29 11.96 -17.12
C TYR A 206 12.49 13.26 -16.96
N SER A 207 11.98 13.77 -18.06
CA SER A 207 11.22 15.03 -18.10
C SER A 207 10.10 14.94 -19.12
N VAL A 208 8.90 15.30 -18.73
CA VAL A 208 7.72 15.48 -19.58
C VAL A 208 7.16 16.87 -19.31
N ILE A 209 7.24 17.73 -20.29
CA ILE A 209 6.75 19.10 -20.24
C ILE A 209 5.46 19.26 -21.04
N LEU A 210 4.77 20.38 -20.85
CA LEU A 210 3.72 20.80 -21.76
C LEU A 210 4.32 21.13 -23.13
N GLU A 211 3.68 20.66 -24.20
CA GLU A 211 4.08 21.02 -25.56
C GLU A 211 3.92 22.54 -25.76
N GLN A 212 4.78 23.14 -26.59
CA GLN A 212 4.79 24.60 -26.77
C GLN A 212 3.45 25.17 -27.28
N ASP A 213 2.81 24.45 -28.23
CA ASP A 213 1.53 24.87 -28.77
C ASP A 213 0.42 24.78 -27.70
N ASP A 214 0.45 23.75 -26.85
CA ASP A 214 -0.50 23.60 -25.73
C ASP A 214 -0.28 24.70 -24.69
N LEU A 215 0.96 24.99 -24.35
CA LEU A 215 1.32 26.06 -23.40
C LEU A 215 0.85 27.41 -23.89
N LEU A 216 1.02 27.70 -25.18
CA LEU A 216 0.57 28.99 -25.81
C LEU A 216 -0.95 29.13 -25.76
N GLN A 217 -1.68 28.03 -26.15
CA GLN A 217 -3.15 28.01 -26.09
C GLN A 217 -3.66 28.17 -24.65
N LEU A 218 -3.03 27.43 -23.72
CA LEU A 218 -3.37 27.48 -22.30
C LEU A 218 -3.18 28.88 -21.73
N ASN A 219 -2.02 29.53 -21.98
CA ASN A 219 -1.74 30.92 -21.54
C ASN A 219 -2.75 31.91 -22.12
N THR A 220 -3.15 31.72 -23.38
CA THR A 220 -4.18 32.57 -24.02
C THR A 220 -5.52 32.45 -23.28
N LEU A 221 -5.92 31.23 -22.90
CA LEU A 221 -7.16 31.00 -22.14
C LEU A 221 -7.08 31.49 -20.70
N LEU A 222 -5.90 31.37 -20.06
CA LEU A 222 -5.65 31.86 -18.69
C LEU A 222 -5.60 33.38 -18.57
N ASN A 223 -5.36 34.12 -19.65
CA ASN A 223 -5.41 35.58 -19.63
C ASN A 223 -6.78 36.13 -19.19
N ASP A 224 -7.86 35.42 -19.49
CA ASP A 224 -9.21 35.78 -19.02
C ASP A 224 -9.38 35.58 -17.50
N PHE A 225 -8.45 34.83 -16.87
CA PHE A 225 -8.44 34.48 -15.47
C PHE A 225 -7.18 34.92 -14.72
N ASN A 226 -6.56 36.03 -15.21
CA ASN A 226 -5.28 36.55 -14.69
C ASN A 226 -5.36 37.07 -13.24
N HIS A 227 -6.56 37.24 -12.70
CA HIS A 227 -6.84 37.55 -11.30
C HIS A 227 -6.67 36.36 -10.37
N LEU A 228 -6.68 35.12 -10.91
CA LEU A 228 -6.36 33.91 -10.16
C LEU A 228 -4.84 33.77 -9.95
N SER A 229 -4.44 33.01 -8.96
CA SER A 229 -3.04 32.65 -8.77
C SER A 229 -2.66 31.57 -9.79
N ILE A 230 -1.87 31.95 -10.80
CA ILE A 230 -1.39 31.04 -11.86
C ILE A 230 0.09 30.72 -11.62
N ASN A 231 0.39 29.46 -11.34
CA ASN A 231 1.70 29.02 -10.90
C ASN A 231 2.29 28.02 -11.89
N TYR A 232 3.51 28.27 -12.32
CA TYR A 232 4.25 27.46 -13.28
C TYR A 232 5.42 26.77 -12.58
N TYR A 233 5.47 25.45 -12.66
CA TYR A 233 6.57 24.66 -12.14
C TYR A 233 7.46 24.17 -13.28
N SER A 234 8.72 24.57 -13.24
CA SER A 234 9.72 24.30 -14.27
C SER A 234 11.00 23.76 -13.64
N GLY A 235 11.28 22.48 -13.79
CA GLY A 235 12.43 21.86 -13.14
C GLY A 235 12.39 22.01 -11.63
N LEU A 236 13.34 22.76 -11.09
CA LEU A 236 13.43 23.09 -9.67
C LEU A 236 12.73 24.41 -9.30
N ASP A 237 12.30 25.18 -10.28
CA ASP A 237 11.79 26.52 -10.09
C ASP A 237 10.25 26.55 -10.05
N TRP A 238 9.75 27.49 -9.25
CA TRP A 238 8.34 27.85 -9.16
C TRP A 238 8.18 29.33 -9.52
N PHE A 239 7.32 29.61 -10.51
CA PHE A 239 6.99 30.95 -10.95
C PHE A 239 5.51 31.22 -10.74
N SER A 240 5.15 32.49 -10.42
CA SER A 240 3.75 32.89 -10.28
C SER A 240 3.51 34.20 -11.06
N ASN A 241 2.29 34.36 -11.60
CA ASN A 241 1.84 35.57 -12.25
C ASN A 241 1.68 36.75 -11.28
N ASP A 242 1.41 36.45 -10.00
CA ASP A 242 1.21 37.43 -8.94
C ASP A 242 1.78 36.86 -7.61
N LEU A 243 2.89 37.46 -7.15
CA LEU A 243 3.59 37.04 -5.94
C LEU A 243 2.86 37.45 -4.65
N ASP A 244 2.05 38.52 -4.73
CA ASP A 244 1.29 39.09 -3.61
C ASP A 244 -0.12 38.48 -3.51
N ASN A 245 -0.49 37.59 -4.45
CA ASN A 245 -1.78 36.89 -4.43
C ASN A 245 -1.90 36.03 -3.16
N TYR A 246 -3.07 36.09 -2.51
CA TYR A 246 -3.35 35.34 -1.28
C TYR A 246 -3.01 33.84 -1.42
N TRP A 247 -3.43 33.21 -2.52
CA TRP A 247 -3.18 31.79 -2.75
C TRP A 247 -1.70 31.48 -3.02
N THR A 248 -0.98 32.36 -3.71
CA THR A 248 0.47 32.22 -3.90
C THR A 248 1.21 32.29 -2.58
N MET A 249 0.85 33.23 -1.69
CA MET A 249 1.44 33.32 -0.36
C MET A 249 1.10 32.10 0.50
N GLN A 250 -0.15 31.67 0.48
CA GLN A 250 -0.58 30.46 1.20
C GLN A 250 0.20 29.20 0.75
N GLU A 251 0.39 29.02 -0.57
CA GLU A 251 1.17 27.89 -1.10
C GLU A 251 2.66 28.00 -0.70
N SER A 252 3.20 29.21 -0.62
CA SER A 252 4.55 29.48 -0.11
C SER A 252 4.69 29.05 1.36
N ASP A 253 3.71 29.38 2.19
CA ASP A 253 3.70 28.99 3.61
C ASP A 253 3.57 27.46 3.79
N ILE A 254 2.73 26.82 2.97
CA ILE A 254 2.52 25.36 3.02
C ILE A 254 3.76 24.60 2.57
N THR A 255 4.41 25.04 1.49
CA THR A 255 5.52 24.33 0.87
C THR A 255 6.89 24.72 1.43
N GLY A 256 6.99 25.90 2.08
CA GLY A 256 8.26 26.52 2.47
C GLY A 256 9.07 27.03 1.28
N LEU A 257 8.46 27.14 0.10
CA LEU A 257 9.10 27.61 -1.13
C LEU A 257 8.67 29.05 -1.45
N THR A 258 9.49 29.75 -2.21
CA THR A 258 9.17 31.11 -2.66
C THR A 258 9.06 31.16 -4.19
N ALA A 259 7.92 31.60 -4.68
CA ALA A 259 7.70 31.81 -6.11
C ALA A 259 8.59 32.96 -6.67
N LYS A 260 8.97 32.82 -7.94
CA LYS A 260 9.64 33.85 -8.72
C LYS A 260 8.66 34.47 -9.71
N PRO A 261 8.91 35.71 -10.21
CA PRO A 261 8.12 36.25 -11.31
C PRO A 261 8.25 35.37 -12.55
N VAL A 262 7.16 35.25 -13.33
CA VAL A 262 7.20 34.50 -14.59
C VAL A 262 8.15 35.18 -15.57
N PRO A 263 9.17 34.52 -16.12
CA PRO A 263 10.09 35.11 -17.08
C PRO A 263 9.41 35.22 -18.47
N ASP A 264 9.89 36.19 -19.28
CA ASP A 264 9.34 36.45 -20.62
C ASP A 264 9.42 35.22 -21.59
N SER A 265 10.34 34.32 -21.34
CA SER A 265 10.60 33.13 -22.18
C SER A 265 10.55 31.82 -21.37
N LEU A 266 9.43 31.52 -20.71
CA LEU A 266 9.23 30.25 -20.05
C LEU A 266 8.77 29.20 -21.05
N THR A 267 9.61 28.20 -21.33
CA THR A 267 9.35 27.16 -22.33
C THR A 267 9.24 25.74 -21.75
N GLU A 268 9.89 25.47 -20.63
CA GLU A 268 9.89 24.17 -19.99
C GLU A 268 8.94 24.20 -18.79
N VAL A 269 7.71 23.76 -18.96
CA VAL A 269 6.71 23.72 -17.89
C VAL A 269 6.25 22.27 -17.66
N HIS A 270 6.48 21.75 -16.46
CA HIS A 270 6.08 20.41 -16.06
C HIS A 270 4.65 20.38 -15.53
N LYS A 271 4.26 21.41 -14.76
CA LYS A 271 2.93 21.53 -14.16
C LYS A 271 2.54 23.00 -14.08
N ILE A 272 1.27 23.29 -14.36
CA ILE A 272 0.62 24.54 -13.98
C ILE A 272 -0.38 24.25 -12.87
N LEU A 273 -0.34 25.04 -11.80
CA LEU A 273 -1.28 25.04 -10.71
C LEU A 273 -2.02 26.37 -10.68
N VAL A 274 -3.33 26.34 -10.93
CA VAL A 274 -4.18 27.52 -10.79
C VAL A 274 -4.95 27.42 -9.48
N MET A 275 -4.88 28.46 -8.67
CA MET A 275 -5.53 28.54 -7.38
C MET A 275 -6.46 29.75 -7.30
N GLY A 276 -7.60 29.57 -6.64
CA GLY A 276 -8.63 30.59 -6.47
C GLY A 276 -9.86 30.06 -5.78
N GLU A 277 -10.94 30.83 -5.77
CA GLU A 277 -12.20 30.40 -5.20
C GLU A 277 -12.78 29.18 -5.94
N ALA A 278 -13.33 28.21 -5.20
CA ALA A 278 -13.77 26.91 -5.73
C ALA A 278 -14.71 27.01 -6.95
N ALA A 279 -15.63 28.00 -6.96
CA ALA A 279 -16.56 28.20 -8.08
C ALA A 279 -15.86 28.69 -9.36
N GLU A 280 -14.83 29.53 -9.24
CA GLU A 280 -14.04 30.01 -10.37
C GLU A 280 -13.13 28.91 -10.91
N ILE A 281 -12.51 28.14 -10.03
CA ILE A 281 -11.68 26.98 -10.38
C ILE A 281 -12.54 25.92 -11.10
N GLN A 282 -13.76 25.66 -10.66
CA GLN A 282 -14.66 24.75 -11.35
C GLN A 282 -15.04 25.24 -12.74
N THR A 283 -15.29 26.54 -12.89
CA THR A 283 -15.62 27.19 -14.18
C THR A 283 -14.44 27.09 -15.15
N LEU A 284 -13.24 27.38 -14.66
CA LEU A 284 -12.00 27.27 -15.43
C LEU A 284 -11.74 25.81 -15.85
N GLU A 285 -11.89 24.85 -14.93
CA GLU A 285 -11.74 23.41 -15.23
C GLU A 285 -12.64 22.98 -16.39
N GLN A 286 -13.92 23.35 -16.35
CA GLN A 286 -14.88 23.00 -17.41
C GLN A 286 -14.47 23.61 -18.77
N LYS A 287 -14.08 24.90 -18.79
CA LYS A 287 -13.62 25.60 -19.99
C LYS A 287 -12.37 24.92 -20.58
N LEU A 288 -11.38 24.63 -19.74
CA LEU A 288 -10.11 24.03 -20.19
C LEU A 288 -10.31 22.57 -20.67
N LYS A 289 -11.10 21.74 -19.98
CA LYS A 289 -11.38 20.37 -20.40
C LYS A 289 -12.09 20.27 -21.76
N GLN A 290 -12.93 21.24 -22.07
CA GLN A 290 -13.60 21.30 -23.38
C GLN A 290 -12.66 21.69 -24.51
N THR A 291 -11.68 22.54 -24.23
CA THR A 291 -10.80 23.15 -25.24
C THR A 291 -9.48 22.40 -25.40
N LEU A 292 -8.89 21.92 -24.30
CA LEU A 292 -7.57 21.29 -24.22
C LEU A 292 -7.68 19.83 -23.76
N SER A 293 -8.49 19.04 -24.45
CA SER A 293 -8.75 17.64 -24.08
C SER A 293 -7.52 16.73 -24.15
N GLN A 294 -6.43 17.18 -24.78
CA GLN A 294 -5.14 16.49 -24.83
C GLN A 294 -4.30 16.64 -23.57
N LEU A 295 -4.64 17.58 -22.69
CA LEU A 295 -3.96 17.78 -21.41
C LEU A 295 -4.62 16.98 -20.27
N SER A 296 -3.86 16.71 -19.22
CA SER A 296 -4.37 16.24 -17.94
C SER A 296 -4.78 17.44 -17.10
N ILE A 297 -6.07 17.58 -16.85
CA ILE A 297 -6.66 18.72 -16.13
C ILE A 297 -7.55 18.15 -15.02
N HIS A 298 -7.18 18.35 -13.77
CA HIS A 298 -7.95 17.85 -12.64
C HIS A 298 -7.77 18.73 -11.41
N ARG A 299 -8.76 18.71 -10.53
CA ARG A 299 -8.67 19.37 -9.22
C ARG A 299 -8.08 18.41 -8.20
N SER A 300 -7.02 18.85 -7.51
CA SER A 300 -6.48 18.15 -6.33
C SER A 300 -7.19 18.59 -5.03
N LYS A 301 -7.75 19.81 -5.03
CA LYS A 301 -8.67 20.38 -4.04
C LYS A 301 -9.71 21.22 -4.77
N ASP A 302 -10.75 21.64 -4.12
CA ASP A 302 -11.78 22.48 -4.75
C ASP A 302 -11.21 23.80 -5.26
N GLU A 303 -10.20 24.34 -4.60
CA GLU A 303 -9.51 25.60 -4.92
C GLU A 303 -8.25 25.40 -5.79
N TYR A 304 -7.84 24.17 -6.11
CA TYR A 304 -6.56 23.84 -6.76
C TYR A 304 -6.79 23.06 -8.06
N LEU A 305 -6.47 23.67 -9.20
CA LEU A 305 -6.54 23.04 -10.53
C LEU A 305 -5.13 22.75 -11.05
N GLU A 306 -4.84 21.49 -11.26
CA GLU A 306 -3.57 21.00 -11.79
C GLU A 306 -3.69 20.71 -13.29
N ILE A 307 -2.72 21.20 -14.07
CA ILE A 307 -2.68 21.06 -15.52
C ILE A 307 -1.30 20.56 -15.91
N MET A 308 -1.27 19.42 -16.61
CA MET A 308 -0.03 18.74 -16.99
C MET A 308 -0.20 18.05 -18.35
N ASN A 309 0.91 17.62 -18.92
CA ASN A 309 0.89 16.72 -20.06
C ASN A 309 0.26 15.36 -19.67
N LYS A 310 -0.62 14.80 -20.49
CA LYS A 310 -1.22 13.46 -20.25
C LYS A 310 -0.20 12.33 -20.17
N ALA A 311 1.00 12.54 -20.69
CA ALA A 311 2.07 11.57 -20.56
C ALA A 311 2.69 11.54 -19.16
N ALA A 312 2.48 12.57 -18.33
CA ALA A 312 2.93 12.64 -16.94
C ALA A 312 1.99 11.81 -16.06
N THR A 313 2.40 10.57 -15.74
CA THR A 313 1.67 9.68 -14.83
C THR A 313 2.64 8.91 -13.93
N LYS A 314 2.20 8.58 -12.70
CA LYS A 314 3.01 7.83 -11.73
C LYS A 314 3.45 6.46 -12.29
N ALA A 315 2.56 5.75 -12.98
CA ALA A 315 2.89 4.46 -13.61
C ALA A 315 3.96 4.56 -14.69
N LYS A 316 3.93 5.61 -15.54
CA LYS A 316 4.97 5.82 -16.56
C LYS A 316 6.32 6.16 -15.95
N ALA A 317 6.32 6.94 -14.88
CA ALA A 317 7.54 7.25 -14.12
C ALA A 317 8.14 5.99 -13.51
N ILE A 318 7.32 5.11 -12.92
CA ILE A 318 7.79 3.81 -12.40
C ILE A 318 8.35 2.95 -13.53
N ARG A 319 7.69 2.88 -14.67
CA ARG A 319 8.18 2.13 -15.84
C ARG A 319 9.53 2.65 -16.34
N PHE A 320 9.75 3.96 -16.32
CA PHE A 320 11.07 4.51 -16.60
C PHE A 320 12.10 4.04 -15.57
N MET A 321 11.76 4.11 -14.29
CA MET A 321 12.65 3.67 -13.20
C MET A 321 12.94 2.17 -13.23
N GLU A 322 12.03 1.33 -13.67
CA GLU A 322 12.26 -0.10 -13.87
C GLU A 322 13.41 -0.35 -14.87
N ASN A 323 13.38 0.36 -16.00
CA ASN A 323 14.47 0.28 -16.97
C ASN A 323 15.80 0.82 -16.39
N HIS A 324 15.73 1.92 -15.65
CA HIS A 324 16.90 2.55 -15.02
C HIS A 324 17.52 1.66 -13.94
N LEU A 325 16.72 0.95 -13.15
CA LEU A 325 17.15 0.04 -12.09
C LEU A 325 17.34 -1.40 -12.58
N ASN A 326 17.03 -1.72 -13.82
CA ASN A 326 17.03 -3.08 -14.40
C ASN A 326 16.20 -4.09 -13.58
N ILE A 327 14.95 -3.71 -13.28
CA ILE A 327 13.96 -4.52 -12.57
C ILE A 327 12.67 -4.63 -13.40
N ASN A 328 11.71 -5.43 -12.95
CA ASN A 328 10.41 -5.59 -13.60
C ASN A 328 9.27 -5.14 -12.68
N ALA A 329 8.10 -4.87 -13.24
CA ALA A 329 6.90 -4.50 -12.48
C ALA A 329 6.60 -5.46 -11.32
N GLN A 330 6.85 -6.76 -11.51
CA GLN A 330 6.66 -7.80 -10.49
C GLN A 330 7.60 -7.65 -9.27
N ASP A 331 8.73 -6.99 -9.44
CA ASP A 331 9.73 -6.72 -8.39
C ASP A 331 9.43 -5.44 -7.59
N VAL A 332 8.31 -4.75 -7.90
CA VAL A 332 7.97 -3.42 -7.36
C VAL A 332 6.86 -3.52 -6.31
N ILE A 333 7.07 -2.83 -5.19
CA ILE A 333 6.01 -2.48 -4.23
C ILE A 333 5.59 -1.04 -4.48
N ALA A 334 4.29 -0.75 -4.49
CA ALA A 334 3.76 0.62 -4.55
C ALA A 334 2.76 0.87 -3.42
N PHE A 335 2.87 2.03 -2.76
CA PHE A 335 1.94 2.52 -1.75
C PHE A 335 1.23 3.77 -2.23
N GLY A 336 -0.07 3.86 -1.99
CA GLY A 336 -0.88 5.02 -2.34
C GLY A 336 -2.23 5.05 -1.63
N ASP A 337 -2.91 6.19 -1.66
CA ASP A 337 -4.21 6.36 -0.99
C ASP A 337 -5.25 7.10 -1.83
N ASN A 338 -4.86 7.73 -2.94
CA ASN A 338 -5.75 8.61 -3.69
C ASN A 338 -5.87 8.23 -5.18
N PHE A 339 -6.77 8.89 -5.90
CA PHE A 339 -7.05 8.63 -7.32
C PHE A 339 -5.85 8.86 -8.24
N ASN A 340 -4.96 9.81 -7.90
CA ASN A 340 -3.71 10.04 -8.64
C ASN A 340 -2.68 8.90 -8.48
N ASP A 341 -2.94 7.93 -7.57
CA ASP A 341 -2.12 6.72 -7.37
C ASP A 341 -2.66 5.50 -8.13
N LEU A 342 -3.88 5.59 -8.66
CA LEU A 342 -4.60 4.46 -9.21
C LEU A 342 -3.80 3.73 -10.30
N ASP A 343 -3.17 4.46 -11.21
CA ASP A 343 -2.37 3.91 -12.29
C ASP A 343 -1.11 3.19 -11.76
N MET A 344 -0.45 3.76 -10.76
CA MET A 344 0.70 3.17 -10.05
C MET A 344 0.29 1.90 -9.31
N LEU A 345 -0.83 1.92 -8.59
CA LEU A 345 -1.34 0.76 -7.85
C LEU A 345 -1.77 -0.37 -8.78
N GLN A 346 -2.36 -0.06 -9.93
CA GLN A 346 -2.71 -1.07 -10.94
C GLN A 346 -1.48 -1.69 -11.62
N TYR A 347 -0.39 -0.94 -11.70
CA TYR A 347 0.82 -1.33 -12.41
C TYR A 347 1.76 -2.22 -11.58
N ALA A 348 1.96 -1.91 -10.30
CA ALA A 348 2.96 -2.56 -9.45
C ALA A 348 2.72 -4.04 -9.19
N GLY A 349 3.82 -4.80 -9.03
CA GLY A 349 3.79 -6.22 -8.67
C GLY A 349 3.11 -6.50 -7.34
N LEU A 350 3.34 -5.65 -6.35
CA LEU A 350 2.55 -5.58 -5.11
C LEU A 350 2.10 -4.14 -4.90
N SER A 351 0.81 -3.90 -4.96
CA SER A 351 0.21 -2.61 -4.67
C SER A 351 -0.53 -2.62 -3.35
N ILE A 352 -0.31 -1.59 -2.56
CA ILE A 352 -0.84 -1.44 -1.20
C ILE A 352 -1.63 -0.15 -1.12
N ALA A 353 -2.94 -0.25 -0.92
CA ALA A 353 -3.75 0.90 -0.56
C ALA A 353 -3.66 1.16 0.95
N MET A 354 -3.53 2.42 1.32
CA MET A 354 -3.56 2.82 2.73
C MET A 354 -4.97 2.67 3.31
N GLY A 355 -5.07 2.45 4.62
CA GLY A 355 -6.34 2.30 5.34
C GLY A 355 -7.26 3.52 5.27
N ASN A 356 -6.70 4.72 5.10
CA ASN A 356 -7.42 5.98 4.89
C ASN A 356 -7.91 6.19 3.45
N ALA A 357 -7.50 5.37 2.48
CA ALA A 357 -7.94 5.47 1.09
C ALA A 357 -9.44 5.22 0.93
N SER A 358 -10.03 5.71 -0.16
CA SER A 358 -11.41 5.41 -0.52
C SER A 358 -11.61 3.92 -0.86
N ASP A 359 -12.84 3.42 -0.76
CA ASP A 359 -13.14 2.02 -1.10
C ASP A 359 -12.81 1.67 -2.56
N GLU A 360 -12.84 2.66 -3.45
CA GLU A 360 -12.47 2.48 -4.85
C GLU A 360 -10.97 2.21 -5.01
N ILE A 361 -10.13 3.00 -4.35
CA ILE A 361 -8.68 2.80 -4.34
C ILE A 361 -8.31 1.49 -3.64
N LYS A 362 -8.95 1.16 -2.51
CA LYS A 362 -8.74 -0.11 -1.81
C LYS A 362 -9.05 -1.32 -2.68
N ARG A 363 -10.10 -1.25 -3.50
CA ARG A 363 -10.46 -2.34 -4.44
C ARG A 363 -9.51 -2.46 -5.62
N ALA A 364 -8.85 -1.38 -6.01
CA ALA A 364 -7.89 -1.38 -7.11
C ALA A 364 -6.51 -1.92 -6.72
N ALA A 365 -6.17 -1.89 -5.44
CA ALA A 365 -4.91 -2.42 -4.91
C ALA A 365 -4.98 -3.92 -4.63
N LYS A 366 -3.83 -4.59 -4.63
CA LYS A 366 -3.72 -6.03 -4.31
C LYS A 366 -3.89 -6.31 -2.82
N GLU A 367 -3.48 -5.36 -1.97
CA GLU A 367 -3.61 -5.45 -0.53
C GLU A 367 -4.00 -4.09 0.05
N VAL A 368 -4.58 -4.13 1.25
CA VAL A 368 -4.89 -2.94 2.05
C VAL A 368 -4.14 -3.06 3.37
N THR A 369 -3.49 -1.98 3.79
CA THR A 369 -2.81 -1.87 5.07
C THR A 369 -3.57 -0.97 6.05
N ALA A 370 -2.99 -0.69 7.23
CA ALA A 370 -3.50 0.31 8.15
C ALA A 370 -3.40 1.73 7.56
N SER A 371 -3.98 2.71 8.21
CA SER A 371 -3.91 4.11 7.76
C SER A 371 -2.50 4.68 7.87
N ASN A 372 -2.28 5.83 7.26
CA ASN A 372 -1.04 6.61 7.39
C ASN A 372 -0.78 7.09 8.84
N ASN A 373 -1.81 7.18 9.66
CA ASN A 373 -1.71 7.51 11.08
C ASN A 373 -1.40 6.27 11.97
N GLU A 374 -1.49 5.07 11.42
CA GLU A 374 -1.32 3.79 12.11
C GLU A 374 -0.13 2.99 11.56
N ASP A 375 0.87 3.68 11.01
CA ASP A 375 2.11 3.10 10.50
C ASP A 375 1.91 2.04 9.39
N GLY A 376 0.92 2.21 8.52
CA GLY A 376 0.55 1.24 7.50
C GLY A 376 1.71 0.77 6.61
N ILE A 377 2.63 1.68 6.22
CA ILE A 377 3.85 1.33 5.47
C ILE A 377 4.75 0.43 6.32
N ALA A 378 5.02 0.81 7.57
CA ALA A 378 5.91 0.05 8.46
C ALA A 378 5.41 -1.38 8.67
N LEU A 379 4.09 -1.56 8.85
CA LEU A 379 3.49 -2.90 9.02
C LEU A 379 3.76 -3.80 7.83
N VAL A 380 3.63 -3.28 6.60
CA VAL A 380 3.89 -4.04 5.37
C VAL A 380 5.37 -4.34 5.21
N LEU A 381 6.24 -3.33 5.36
CA LEU A 381 7.68 -3.49 5.19
C LEU A 381 8.26 -4.49 6.22
N ASN A 382 7.85 -4.40 7.47
CA ASN A 382 8.25 -5.34 8.51
C ASN A 382 7.76 -6.76 8.20
N ARG A 383 6.53 -6.94 7.71
CA ARG A 383 6.01 -8.25 7.32
C ARG A 383 6.82 -8.89 6.19
N ILE A 384 7.19 -8.11 5.18
CA ILE A 384 7.87 -8.60 3.98
C ILE A 384 9.36 -8.82 4.25
N PHE A 385 10.03 -7.84 4.85
CA PHE A 385 11.50 -7.82 4.95
C PHE A 385 12.06 -8.32 6.29
N SER A 386 11.26 -8.45 7.38
CA SER A 386 11.80 -8.98 8.67
C SER A 386 12.01 -10.49 8.66
N ARG A 387 11.42 -11.23 7.71
CA ARG A 387 11.52 -12.71 7.63
C ARG A 387 12.80 -13.22 6.95
N GLU A 388 13.70 -12.35 6.57
CA GLU A 388 14.98 -12.73 5.94
C GLU A 388 16.14 -12.91 6.95
N ILE A 389 15.84 -12.95 8.25
CA ILE A 389 16.83 -13.27 9.30
C ILE A 389 16.47 -14.65 9.86
N GLY A 390 16.94 -15.68 9.18
CA GLY A 390 16.82 -17.07 9.61
C GLY A 390 17.66 -17.97 8.71
#